data_9f679913e59a8e4494b92949091dddd0
#
_entry.id   9f679913e59a8e4494b92949091dddd0
#
_cell.length_a   1.000
_cell.length_b   1.000
_cell.length_c   1.000
_cell.angle_alpha   90.00
_cell.angle_beta   90.00
_cell.angle_gamma   90.00
#
_symmetry.space_group_name_H-M   'P 1'
#
loop_
_entity.id
_entity.type
_entity.pdbx_description
1 polymer ?
#
loop_
_entity_poly.entity_id
_entity_poly.type
_entity_poly.pdbx_seq_one_letter_code
_entity_poly.pdbx_strand_id
1 'polypeptide(L)'
;MASDSGSTKKDRMSIWFVRNARWVSGGCGGIAGAIVSQLNPVEGESWLGMVFETVLWFGFSMALVSLALVWGVGIYQRRFKFPRERALNMLIGGGLAGGFGGGVAQAIFGSISFESLIYAQIFRASCWGLAGGIVGALFCKVVPNMTWVRGGVGGALGGTVGGGLFVSLGASLPLVGGHIVGIGVLGASMGLALSLADRLYRKAWLEVVWAPNETTTVALGEQPVRIGGGDDHVF
;
A
#
# COMPACT_ATOMS: atom_id res chain seq x y z
N MET A 1 27.09 -4.44 37.25
CA MET A 1 25.82 -5.18 37.12
C MET A 1 24.71 -4.15 36.87
N ALA A 2 24.43 -3.82 35.63
CA ALA A 2 23.34 -2.92 35.29
C ALA A 2 22.06 -3.78 35.25
N SER A 3 21.08 -3.44 36.08
CA SER A 3 19.78 -4.08 36.14
C SER A 3 19.08 -3.88 34.80
N ASP A 4 18.82 -4.98 34.10
CA ASP A 4 17.94 -5.05 32.94
C ASP A 4 16.54 -4.66 33.41
N SER A 5 16.24 -3.35 33.37
CA SER A 5 14.95 -2.81 33.77
C SER A 5 13.96 -3.19 32.70
N GLY A 6 13.15 -4.17 33.01
CA GLY A 6 12.17 -4.80 32.16
C GLY A 6 11.34 -3.81 31.34
N SER A 7 11.59 -3.79 30.05
CA SER A 7 10.72 -3.15 29.06
C SER A 7 9.28 -3.60 29.35
N THR A 8 8.41 -2.65 29.65
CA THR A 8 7.03 -2.98 29.97
C THR A 8 6.34 -3.57 28.73
N LYS A 9 5.29 -4.38 28.92
CA LYS A 9 4.49 -4.95 27.80
C LYS A 9 4.02 -3.85 26.86
N LYS A 10 3.76 -2.64 27.37
CA LYS A 10 3.35 -1.46 26.61
C LYS A 10 4.48 -0.98 25.67
N ASP A 11 5.74 -0.97 26.14
CA ASP A 11 6.88 -0.54 25.33
C ASP A 11 7.16 -1.52 24.20
N ARG A 12 7.09 -2.81 24.49
CA ARG A 12 7.27 -3.86 23.47
C ARG A 12 6.20 -3.79 22.38
N MET A 13 4.94 -3.51 22.74
CA MET A 13 3.84 -3.38 21.79
C MET A 13 3.99 -2.11 20.93
N SER A 14 4.44 -1.00 21.51
CA SER A 14 4.68 0.24 20.76
C SER A 14 5.82 0.07 19.74
N ILE A 15 6.91 -0.58 20.12
CA ILE A 15 8.04 -0.87 19.23
C ILE A 15 7.60 -1.80 18.09
N TRP A 16 6.81 -2.84 18.41
CA TRP A 16 6.28 -3.75 17.40
C TRP A 16 5.40 -3.01 16.38
N PHE A 17 4.48 -2.17 16.86
CA PHE A 17 3.57 -1.40 16.01
C PHE A 17 4.31 -0.47 15.08
N VAL A 18 5.26 0.32 15.58
CA VAL A 18 6.08 1.22 14.75
C VAL A 18 6.85 0.44 13.68
N ARG A 19 7.44 -0.71 14.05
CA ARG A 19 8.20 -1.54 13.10
C ARG A 19 7.32 -2.12 11.98
N ASN A 20 6.07 -2.38 12.27
CA ASN A 20 5.13 -3.00 11.34
C ASN A 20 4.09 -2.03 10.77
N ALA A 21 4.24 -0.73 11.04
CA ALA A 21 3.25 0.30 10.71
C ALA A 21 2.81 0.30 9.24
N ARG A 22 3.72 0.05 8.29
CA ARG A 22 3.43 0.09 6.86
C ARG A 22 2.42 -0.98 6.42
N TRP A 23 2.62 -2.24 6.83
CA TRP A 23 1.70 -3.28 6.42
C TRP A 23 0.40 -3.26 7.22
N VAL A 24 0.46 -2.88 8.49
CA VAL A 24 -0.74 -2.69 9.32
C VAL A 24 -1.59 -1.56 8.75
N SER A 25 -1.00 -0.40 8.45
CA SER A 25 -1.77 0.71 7.85
C SER A 25 -2.26 0.38 6.45
N GLY A 26 -1.47 -0.32 5.61
CA GLY A 26 -1.94 -0.80 4.31
C GLY A 26 -3.18 -1.69 4.43
N GLY A 27 -3.17 -2.62 5.38
CA GLY A 27 -4.33 -3.47 5.68
C GLY A 27 -5.55 -2.67 6.17
N CYS A 28 -5.35 -1.73 7.10
CA CYS A 28 -6.42 -0.84 7.56
C CYS A 28 -6.98 0.02 6.42
N GLY A 29 -6.11 0.56 5.56
CA GLY A 29 -6.51 1.32 4.37
C GLY A 29 -7.31 0.48 3.38
N GLY A 30 -6.92 -0.79 3.20
CA GLY A 30 -7.65 -1.75 2.38
C GLY A 30 -9.04 -2.03 2.93
N ILE A 31 -9.17 -2.30 4.23
CA ILE A 31 -10.46 -2.50 4.89
C ILE A 31 -11.34 -1.26 4.74
N ALA A 32 -10.80 -0.07 5.02
CA ALA A 32 -11.54 1.18 4.85
C ALA A 32 -11.97 1.41 3.40
N GLY A 33 -11.06 1.13 2.43
CA GLY A 33 -11.34 1.20 1.00
C GLY A 33 -12.46 0.26 0.56
N ALA A 34 -12.43 -0.96 1.05
CA ALA A 34 -13.47 -1.95 0.77
C ALA A 34 -14.84 -1.53 1.34
N ILE A 35 -14.86 -0.97 2.56
CA ILE A 35 -16.12 -0.47 3.14
C ILE A 35 -16.67 0.70 2.33
N VAL A 36 -15.82 1.68 1.98
CA VAL A 36 -16.25 2.85 1.19
C VAL A 36 -16.72 2.42 -0.20
N SER A 37 -16.07 1.43 -0.82
CA SER A 37 -16.47 0.94 -2.13
C SER A 37 -17.84 0.27 -2.14
N GLN A 38 -18.31 -0.27 -1.01
CA GLN A 38 -19.69 -0.82 -0.89
C GLN A 38 -20.77 0.28 -0.91
N LEU A 39 -20.38 1.53 -0.70
CA LEU A 39 -21.33 2.67 -0.80
C LEU A 39 -21.55 3.13 -2.24
N ASN A 40 -20.88 2.51 -3.21
CA ASN A 40 -21.04 2.83 -4.62
C ASN A 40 -22.41 2.36 -5.12
N PRO A 41 -23.30 3.25 -5.54
CA PRO A 41 -24.66 2.89 -6.00
C PRO A 41 -24.70 2.42 -7.47
N VAL A 42 -23.56 2.36 -8.16
CA VAL A 42 -23.51 1.99 -9.58
C VAL A 42 -23.55 0.48 -9.70
N GLU A 43 -24.69 -0.04 -10.09
CA GLU A 43 -24.87 -1.44 -10.50
C GLU A 43 -24.81 -1.51 -12.03
N GLY A 44 -23.76 -2.14 -12.55
CA GLY A 44 -23.53 -2.22 -13.99
C GLY A 44 -24.14 -3.46 -14.60
N GLU A 45 -25.38 -3.38 -15.13
CA GLU A 45 -25.97 -4.47 -15.90
C GLU A 45 -25.35 -4.65 -17.29
N SER A 46 -24.84 -3.57 -17.88
CA SER A 46 -24.13 -3.60 -19.16
C SER A 46 -22.63 -3.84 -19.00
N TRP A 47 -21.97 -4.32 -20.06
CA TRP A 47 -20.51 -4.49 -20.07
C TRP A 47 -19.75 -3.19 -19.67
N LEU A 48 -20.15 -2.06 -20.24
CA LEU A 48 -19.59 -0.76 -19.88
C LEU A 48 -19.91 -0.39 -18.42
N GLY A 49 -21.10 -0.70 -17.93
CA GLY A 49 -21.49 -0.49 -16.55
C GLY A 49 -20.61 -1.26 -15.58
N MET A 50 -20.36 -2.55 -15.84
CA MET A 50 -19.43 -3.38 -15.02
C MET A 50 -18.01 -2.85 -15.03
N VAL A 51 -17.50 -2.36 -16.17
CA VAL A 51 -16.19 -1.74 -16.26
C VAL A 51 -16.15 -0.47 -15.40
N PHE A 52 -17.16 0.40 -15.52
CA PHE A 52 -17.22 1.65 -14.76
C PHE A 52 -17.35 1.42 -13.25
N GLU A 53 -18.20 0.48 -12.85
CA GLU A 53 -18.31 0.03 -11.46
C GLU A 53 -16.96 -0.42 -10.91
N THR A 54 -16.22 -1.25 -11.66
CA THR A 54 -14.90 -1.73 -11.26
C THR A 54 -13.88 -0.60 -11.17
N VAL A 55 -13.90 0.37 -12.09
CA VAL A 55 -13.06 1.57 -12.03
C VAL A 55 -13.29 2.33 -10.72
N LEU A 56 -14.55 2.51 -10.33
CA LEU A 56 -14.87 3.25 -9.12
C LEU A 56 -14.48 2.50 -7.86
N TRP A 57 -14.97 1.27 -7.66
CA TRP A 57 -14.73 0.58 -6.40
C TRP A 57 -13.25 0.25 -6.20
N PHE A 58 -12.53 -0.14 -7.27
CA PHE A 58 -11.11 -0.43 -7.16
C PHE A 58 -10.28 0.85 -7.04
N GLY A 59 -10.69 1.91 -7.73
CA GLY A 59 -10.08 3.23 -7.60
C GLY A 59 -10.17 3.76 -6.17
N PHE A 60 -11.34 3.74 -5.54
CA PHE A 60 -11.52 4.15 -4.15
C PHE A 60 -10.72 3.27 -3.19
N SER A 61 -10.72 1.96 -3.38
CA SER A 61 -9.96 1.04 -2.55
C SER A 61 -8.46 1.34 -2.60
N MET A 62 -7.90 1.51 -3.80
CA MET A 62 -6.47 1.80 -3.98
C MET A 62 -6.09 3.22 -3.54
N ALA A 63 -6.99 4.19 -3.64
CA ALA A 63 -6.78 5.53 -3.09
C ALA A 63 -6.57 5.48 -1.58
N LEU A 64 -7.43 4.76 -0.85
CA LEU A 64 -7.34 4.64 0.60
C LEU A 64 -6.17 3.75 1.05
N VAL A 65 -5.85 2.68 0.33
CA VAL A 65 -4.61 1.91 0.55
C VAL A 65 -3.39 2.81 0.42
N SER A 66 -3.31 3.60 -0.66
CA SER A 66 -2.18 4.49 -0.91
C SER A 66 -2.02 5.56 0.16
N LEU A 67 -3.12 6.18 0.59
CA LEU A 67 -3.13 7.15 1.68
C LEU A 67 -2.68 6.52 3.00
N ALA A 68 -3.18 5.33 3.32
CA ALA A 68 -2.82 4.61 4.53
C ALA A 68 -1.36 4.16 4.55
N LEU A 69 -0.80 3.79 3.40
CA LEU A 69 0.62 3.49 3.26
C LEU A 69 1.50 4.71 3.56
N VAL A 70 1.09 5.92 3.11
CA VAL A 70 1.78 7.18 3.46
C VAL A 70 1.76 7.38 4.97
N TRP A 71 0.61 7.18 5.61
CA TRP A 71 0.50 7.26 7.06
C TRP A 71 1.38 6.22 7.77
N GLY A 72 1.43 4.99 7.26
CA GLY A 72 2.30 3.95 7.78
C GLY A 72 3.79 4.32 7.72
N VAL A 73 4.22 5.03 6.66
CA VAL A 73 5.58 5.58 6.60
C VAL A 73 5.80 6.66 7.67
N GLY A 74 4.80 7.54 7.89
CA GLY A 74 4.87 8.57 8.92
C GLY A 74 5.02 7.99 10.32
N ILE A 75 4.21 7.00 10.65
CA ILE A 75 4.31 6.30 11.94
C ILE A 75 5.68 5.63 12.07
N TYR A 76 6.15 4.96 11.00
CA TYR A 76 7.47 4.33 10.99
C TYR A 76 8.61 5.33 11.20
N GLN A 77 8.51 6.52 10.58
CA GLN A 77 9.48 7.60 10.69
C GLN A 77 9.26 8.47 11.94
N ARG A 78 8.25 8.16 12.75
CA ARG A 78 7.81 8.98 13.90
C ARG A 78 7.52 10.44 13.53
N ARG A 79 7.07 10.67 12.31
CA ARG A 79 6.65 11.99 11.79
C ARG A 79 5.14 12.06 11.74
N PHE A 80 4.53 12.92 12.54
CA PHE A 80 3.07 13.12 12.55
C PHE A 80 2.60 14.21 11.58
N LYS A 81 3.52 15.04 11.07
CA LYS A 81 3.21 16.08 10.08
C LYS A 81 3.64 15.61 8.70
N PHE A 82 2.66 15.22 7.87
CA PHE A 82 2.88 14.95 6.45
C PHE A 82 2.57 16.19 5.62
N PRO A 83 3.37 16.48 4.59
CA PRO A 83 2.99 17.46 3.58
C PRO A 83 1.67 17.04 2.95
N ARG A 84 0.66 17.90 3.09
CA ARG A 84 -0.71 17.67 2.60
C ARG A 84 -0.72 17.30 1.11
N GLU A 85 0.17 17.94 0.36
CA GLU A 85 0.36 17.70 -1.06
C GLU A 85 0.80 16.27 -1.38
N ARG A 86 1.74 15.70 -0.61
CA ARG A 86 2.18 14.31 -0.81
C ARG A 86 1.07 13.31 -0.53
N ALA A 87 0.29 13.54 0.52
CA ALA A 87 -0.85 12.69 0.84
C ALA A 87 -1.91 12.75 -0.27
N LEU A 88 -2.22 13.96 -0.77
CA LEU A 88 -3.17 14.15 -1.86
C LEU A 88 -2.68 13.52 -3.17
N ASN A 89 -1.41 13.68 -3.53
CA ASN A 89 -0.83 13.08 -4.72
C ASN A 89 -0.87 11.55 -4.66
N MET A 90 -0.65 10.96 -3.48
CA MET A 90 -0.76 9.51 -3.30
C MET A 90 -2.21 9.02 -3.32
N LEU A 91 -3.14 9.78 -2.76
CA LEU A 91 -4.56 9.48 -2.81
C LEU A 91 -5.05 9.46 -4.27
N ILE A 92 -4.78 10.54 -5.02
CA ILE A 92 -5.19 10.67 -6.43
C ILE A 92 -4.46 9.64 -7.29
N GLY A 93 -3.14 9.54 -7.16
CA GLY A 93 -2.32 8.61 -7.94
C GLY A 93 -2.71 7.15 -7.69
N GLY A 94 -2.99 6.78 -6.45
CA GLY A 94 -3.48 5.46 -6.08
C GLY A 94 -4.86 5.17 -6.65
N GLY A 95 -5.76 6.15 -6.58
CA GLY A 95 -7.11 6.06 -7.16
C GLY A 95 -7.07 5.88 -8.68
N LEU A 96 -6.26 6.68 -9.38
CA LEU A 96 -6.09 6.55 -10.83
C LEU A 96 -5.44 5.22 -11.21
N ALA A 97 -4.41 4.77 -10.48
CA ALA A 97 -3.77 3.48 -10.72
C ALA A 97 -4.72 2.31 -10.50
N GLY A 98 -5.51 2.35 -9.43
CA GLY A 98 -6.55 1.37 -9.15
C GLY A 98 -7.64 1.38 -10.20
N GLY A 99 -8.22 2.55 -10.48
CA GLY A 99 -9.28 2.70 -11.47
C GLY A 99 -8.84 2.23 -12.87
N PHE A 100 -7.66 2.63 -13.32
CA PHE A 100 -7.10 2.18 -14.59
C PHE A 100 -6.85 0.66 -14.59
N GLY A 101 -6.14 0.14 -13.57
CA GLY A 101 -5.85 -1.29 -13.48
C GLY A 101 -7.11 -2.15 -13.38
N GLY A 102 -8.08 -1.73 -12.56
CA GLY A 102 -9.37 -2.42 -12.42
C GLY A 102 -10.20 -2.35 -13.68
N GLY A 103 -10.31 -1.17 -14.30
CA GLY A 103 -11.07 -0.97 -15.54
C GLY A 103 -10.53 -1.78 -16.71
N VAL A 104 -9.19 -1.75 -16.93
CA VAL A 104 -8.55 -2.57 -17.96
C VAL A 104 -8.75 -4.06 -17.68
N ALA A 105 -8.57 -4.49 -16.43
CA ALA A 105 -8.79 -5.87 -16.04
C ALA A 105 -10.21 -6.33 -16.35
N GLN A 106 -11.22 -5.55 -15.96
CA GLN A 106 -12.63 -5.88 -16.18
C GLN A 106 -12.99 -5.85 -17.67
N ALA A 107 -12.47 -4.86 -18.41
CA ALA A 107 -12.70 -4.77 -19.86
C ALA A 107 -12.18 -6.01 -20.60
N ILE A 108 -10.95 -6.44 -20.29
CA ILE A 108 -10.37 -7.64 -20.91
C ILE A 108 -11.07 -8.90 -20.41
N PHE A 109 -11.36 -8.99 -19.11
CA PHE A 109 -12.01 -10.15 -18.52
C PHE A 109 -13.42 -10.37 -19.07
N GLY A 110 -14.15 -9.29 -19.31
CA GLY A 110 -15.49 -9.37 -19.94
C GLY A 110 -15.47 -9.62 -21.45
N SER A 111 -14.30 -9.49 -22.11
CA SER A 111 -14.14 -9.68 -23.55
C SER A 111 -13.53 -11.03 -23.94
N ILE A 112 -12.91 -11.73 -23.00
CA ILE A 112 -12.20 -13.00 -23.22
C ILE A 112 -12.88 -14.11 -22.42
N SER A 113 -13.21 -15.21 -23.12
CA SER A 113 -13.62 -16.46 -22.47
C SER A 113 -12.38 -17.25 -22.07
N PHE A 114 -12.13 -17.40 -20.77
CA PHE A 114 -11.04 -18.20 -20.26
C PHE A 114 -11.43 -19.68 -20.25
N GLU A 115 -10.64 -20.52 -20.94
CA GLU A 115 -10.85 -21.98 -20.95
C GLU A 115 -10.64 -22.62 -19.58
N SER A 116 -9.84 -21.99 -18.71
CA SER A 116 -9.50 -22.50 -17.40
C SER A 116 -9.67 -21.43 -16.33
N LEU A 117 -10.24 -21.81 -15.20
CA LEU A 117 -10.34 -20.97 -14.01
C LEU A 117 -8.95 -20.48 -13.53
N ILE A 118 -7.92 -21.33 -13.67
CA ILE A 118 -6.55 -20.98 -13.26
C ILE A 118 -6.03 -19.80 -14.09
N TYR A 119 -6.22 -19.79 -15.40
CA TYR A 119 -5.79 -18.67 -16.25
C TYR A 119 -6.54 -17.38 -15.92
N ALA A 120 -7.82 -17.47 -15.63
CA ALA A 120 -8.60 -16.32 -15.18
C ALA A 120 -8.05 -15.74 -13.87
N GLN A 121 -7.67 -16.59 -12.92
CA GLN A 121 -7.10 -16.18 -11.64
C GLN A 121 -5.71 -15.55 -11.79
N ILE A 122 -4.83 -16.16 -12.59
CA ILE A 122 -3.51 -15.62 -12.88
C ILE A 122 -3.64 -14.24 -13.54
N PHE A 123 -4.54 -14.11 -14.50
CA PHE A 123 -4.79 -12.82 -15.16
C PHE A 123 -5.26 -11.76 -14.15
N ARG A 124 -6.23 -12.07 -13.30
CA ARG A 124 -6.69 -11.17 -12.25
C ARG A 124 -5.54 -10.76 -11.32
N ALA A 125 -4.78 -11.72 -10.80
CA ALA A 125 -3.64 -11.44 -9.93
C ALA A 125 -2.59 -10.54 -10.62
N SER A 126 -2.35 -10.72 -11.91
CA SER A 126 -1.45 -9.88 -12.71
C SER A 126 -1.94 -8.44 -12.83
N CYS A 127 -3.26 -8.23 -13.00
CA CYS A 127 -3.86 -6.90 -13.04
C CYS A 127 -3.73 -6.18 -11.68
N TRP A 128 -3.90 -6.89 -10.56
CA TRP A 128 -3.63 -6.37 -9.22
C TRP A 128 -2.15 -6.04 -9.04
N GLY A 129 -1.27 -6.86 -9.59
CA GLY A 129 0.17 -6.61 -9.65
C GLY A 129 0.51 -5.33 -10.41
N LEU A 130 -0.14 -5.08 -11.54
CA LEU A 130 0.06 -3.86 -12.32
C LEU A 130 -0.35 -2.62 -11.53
N ALA A 131 -1.55 -2.60 -10.96
CA ALA A 131 -2.02 -1.50 -10.13
C ALA A 131 -1.11 -1.28 -8.91
N GLY A 132 -0.72 -2.36 -8.23
CA GLY A 132 0.24 -2.33 -7.12
C GLY A 132 1.61 -1.79 -7.55
N GLY A 133 2.08 -2.16 -8.74
CA GLY A 133 3.33 -1.67 -9.31
C GLY A 133 3.32 -0.16 -9.55
N ILE A 134 2.23 0.38 -10.09
CA ILE A 134 2.07 1.83 -10.29
C ILE A 134 2.06 2.56 -8.94
N VAL A 135 1.27 2.09 -7.98
CA VAL A 135 1.23 2.67 -6.62
C VAL A 135 2.60 2.59 -5.96
N GLY A 136 3.28 1.44 -6.05
CA GLY A 136 4.63 1.26 -5.51
C GLY A 136 5.66 2.18 -6.16
N ALA A 137 5.57 2.40 -7.48
CA ALA A 137 6.43 3.36 -8.17
C ALA A 137 6.19 4.80 -7.68
N LEU A 138 4.94 5.19 -7.46
CA LEU A 138 4.59 6.50 -6.88
C LEU A 138 5.10 6.64 -5.43
N PHE A 139 5.20 5.53 -4.70
CA PHE A 139 5.64 5.51 -3.32
C PHE A 139 7.11 5.94 -3.13
N CYS A 140 7.92 5.95 -4.20
CA CYS A 140 9.28 6.49 -4.18
C CYS A 140 9.32 7.98 -3.80
N LYS A 141 8.24 8.73 -4.05
CA LYS A 141 8.12 10.14 -3.65
C LYS A 141 7.90 10.35 -2.15
N VAL A 142 7.55 9.28 -1.44
CA VAL A 142 7.25 9.30 0.00
C VAL A 142 8.39 8.73 0.83
N VAL A 143 9.04 7.68 0.31
CA VAL A 143 10.15 7.00 1.01
C VAL A 143 11.49 7.49 0.46
N PRO A 144 12.31 8.15 1.30
CA PRO A 144 13.64 8.59 0.88
C PRO A 144 14.49 7.43 0.36
N ASN A 145 15.27 7.69 -0.70
CA ASN A 145 16.17 6.73 -1.33
C ASN A 145 15.51 5.45 -1.92
N MET A 146 14.19 5.43 -2.03
CA MET A 146 13.50 4.40 -2.79
C MET A 146 13.43 4.84 -4.26
N THR A 147 13.98 4.04 -5.16
CA THR A 147 13.83 4.29 -6.60
C THR A 147 12.44 3.83 -7.07
N TRP A 148 11.93 4.46 -8.14
CA TRP A 148 10.64 4.09 -8.72
C TRP A 148 10.57 2.62 -9.17
N VAL A 149 11.70 2.05 -9.63
CA VAL A 149 11.80 0.63 -10.00
C VAL A 149 11.65 -0.26 -8.77
N ARG A 150 12.36 0.04 -7.67
CA ARG A 150 12.30 -0.75 -6.43
C ARG A 150 10.91 -0.71 -5.81
N GLY A 151 10.31 0.50 -5.77
CA GLY A 151 8.93 0.67 -5.32
C GLY A 151 7.95 -0.07 -6.23
N GLY A 152 8.13 0.06 -7.55
CA GLY A 152 7.29 -0.61 -8.55
C GLY A 152 7.32 -2.13 -8.45
N VAL A 153 8.51 -2.73 -8.35
CA VAL A 153 8.67 -4.18 -8.17
C VAL A 153 8.06 -4.63 -6.84
N GLY A 154 8.34 -3.92 -5.74
CA GLY A 154 7.74 -4.24 -4.44
C GLY A 154 6.22 -4.15 -4.46
N GLY A 155 5.68 -3.09 -5.05
CA GLY A 155 4.24 -2.91 -5.21
C GLY A 155 3.60 -3.97 -6.12
N ALA A 156 4.25 -4.31 -7.23
CA ALA A 156 3.78 -5.36 -8.14
C ALA A 156 3.73 -6.73 -7.45
N LEU A 157 4.79 -7.11 -6.74
CA LEU A 157 4.81 -8.37 -5.98
C LEU A 157 3.73 -8.39 -4.89
N GLY A 158 3.62 -7.30 -4.11
CA GLY A 158 2.59 -7.19 -3.08
C GLY A 158 1.18 -7.21 -3.66
N GLY A 159 0.95 -6.52 -4.78
CA GLY A 159 -0.31 -6.52 -5.51
C GLY A 159 -0.67 -7.90 -6.07
N THR A 160 0.28 -8.59 -6.72
CA THR A 160 0.04 -9.92 -7.27
C THR A 160 -0.26 -10.95 -6.17
N VAL A 161 0.54 -10.99 -5.11
CA VAL A 161 0.32 -11.89 -3.97
C VAL A 161 -0.99 -11.56 -3.27
N GLY A 162 -1.21 -10.28 -2.96
CA GLY A 162 -2.44 -9.83 -2.30
C GLY A 162 -3.67 -10.06 -3.16
N GLY A 163 -3.58 -9.85 -4.47
CA GLY A 163 -4.64 -10.14 -5.44
C GLY A 163 -4.96 -11.63 -5.53
N GLY A 164 -3.93 -12.49 -5.54
CA GLY A 164 -4.11 -13.94 -5.49
C GLY A 164 -4.83 -14.38 -4.20
N LEU A 165 -4.42 -13.85 -3.06
CA LEU A 165 -5.06 -14.11 -1.77
C LEU A 165 -6.49 -13.56 -1.73
N PHE A 166 -6.73 -12.36 -2.27
CA PHE A 166 -8.08 -11.78 -2.41
C PHE A 166 -9.02 -12.76 -3.12
N VAL A 167 -8.60 -13.27 -4.27
CA VAL A 167 -9.42 -14.21 -5.05
C VAL A 167 -9.69 -15.49 -4.29
N SER A 168 -8.65 -16.06 -3.63
CA SER A 168 -8.77 -17.30 -2.87
C SER A 168 -9.68 -17.15 -1.65
N LEU A 169 -9.55 -16.06 -0.90
CA LEU A 169 -10.37 -15.78 0.28
C LEU A 169 -11.79 -15.36 -0.09
N GLY A 170 -11.95 -14.58 -1.17
CA GLY A 170 -13.25 -14.14 -1.65
C GLY A 170 -14.17 -15.29 -2.02
N ALA A 171 -13.61 -16.38 -2.54
CA ALA A 171 -14.37 -17.60 -2.84
C ALA A 171 -14.86 -18.36 -1.57
N SER A 172 -14.24 -18.11 -0.42
CA SER A 172 -14.49 -18.84 0.82
C SER A 172 -15.37 -18.08 1.82
N LEU A 173 -15.64 -16.79 1.59
CA LEU A 173 -16.37 -15.92 2.51
C LEU A 173 -17.63 -15.35 1.85
N PRO A 174 -18.64 -14.90 2.64
CA PRO A 174 -19.76 -14.14 2.11
C PRO A 174 -19.29 -12.92 1.34
N LEU A 175 -19.99 -12.53 0.26
CA LEU A 175 -19.58 -11.54 -0.74
C LEU A 175 -18.95 -10.26 -0.12
N VAL A 176 -19.65 -9.61 0.80
CA VAL A 176 -19.16 -8.38 1.46
C VAL A 176 -17.94 -8.68 2.35
N GLY A 177 -17.99 -9.77 3.11
CA GLY A 177 -16.88 -10.18 3.98
C GLY A 177 -15.63 -10.55 3.17
N GLY A 178 -15.81 -11.24 2.05
CA GLY A 178 -14.74 -11.58 1.12
C GLY A 178 -14.04 -10.33 0.55
N HIS A 179 -14.80 -9.32 0.15
CA HIS A 179 -14.27 -8.03 -0.31
C HIS A 179 -13.46 -7.31 0.78
N ILE A 180 -14.03 -7.17 1.99
CA ILE A 180 -13.35 -6.44 3.09
C ILE A 180 -12.04 -7.11 3.47
N VAL A 181 -12.07 -8.42 3.70
CA VAL A 181 -10.88 -9.19 4.07
C VAL A 181 -9.87 -9.21 2.92
N GLY A 182 -10.34 -9.44 1.69
CA GLY A 182 -9.48 -9.53 0.52
C GLY A 182 -8.73 -8.23 0.22
N ILE A 183 -9.40 -7.08 0.20
CA ILE A 183 -8.74 -5.77 0.00
C ILE A 183 -7.84 -5.42 1.19
N GLY A 184 -8.23 -5.80 2.42
CA GLY A 184 -7.38 -5.65 3.60
C GLY A 184 -6.07 -6.43 3.46
N VAL A 185 -6.14 -7.69 3.02
CA VAL A 185 -4.96 -8.54 2.74
C VAL A 185 -4.13 -7.97 1.59
N LEU A 186 -4.76 -7.46 0.53
CA LEU A 186 -4.06 -6.78 -0.56
C LEU A 186 -3.25 -5.60 -0.06
N GLY A 187 -3.87 -4.69 0.69
CA GLY A 187 -3.19 -3.52 1.24
C GLY A 187 -2.05 -3.90 2.20
N ALA A 188 -2.26 -4.91 3.05
CA ALA A 188 -1.23 -5.44 3.93
C ALA A 188 -0.05 -6.06 3.15
N SER A 189 -0.32 -6.85 2.10
CA SER A 189 0.69 -7.47 1.24
C SER A 189 1.52 -6.41 0.51
N MET A 190 0.89 -5.35 -0.01
CA MET A 190 1.60 -4.22 -0.60
C MET A 190 2.49 -3.51 0.41
N GLY A 191 1.98 -3.20 1.60
CA GLY A 191 2.75 -2.57 2.66
C GLY A 191 3.92 -3.42 3.14
N LEU A 192 3.74 -4.74 3.23
CA LEU A 192 4.80 -5.69 3.56
C LEU A 192 5.87 -5.73 2.47
N ALA A 193 5.48 -5.89 1.20
CA ALA A 193 6.41 -5.97 0.08
C ALA A 193 7.22 -4.68 -0.08
N LEU A 194 6.60 -3.51 0.06
CA LEU A 194 7.28 -2.22 0.06
C LEU A 194 8.25 -2.08 1.26
N SER A 195 7.87 -2.60 2.43
CA SER A 195 8.74 -2.61 3.60
C SER A 195 9.95 -3.53 3.41
N LEU A 196 9.76 -4.69 2.78
CA LEU A 196 10.83 -5.60 2.44
C LEU A 196 11.75 -5.01 1.38
N ALA A 197 11.20 -4.40 0.32
CA ALA A 197 11.99 -3.72 -0.69
C ALA A 197 12.87 -2.61 -0.08
N ASP A 198 12.30 -1.78 0.80
CA ASP A 198 13.08 -0.75 1.51
C ASP A 198 14.21 -1.36 2.35
N ARG A 199 13.95 -2.46 3.08
CA ARG A 199 14.97 -3.12 3.92
C ARG A 199 16.07 -3.80 3.10
N LEU A 200 15.71 -4.51 2.04
CA LEU A 200 16.67 -5.25 1.18
C LEU A 200 17.63 -4.32 0.46
N TYR A 201 17.17 -3.13 0.08
CA TYR A 201 17.97 -2.17 -0.67
C TYR A 201 18.60 -1.08 0.18
N ARG A 202 18.41 -1.11 1.49
CA ARG A 202 18.99 -0.15 2.43
C ARG A 202 20.46 -0.49 2.67
N LYS A 203 21.39 0.38 2.22
CA LYS A 203 22.84 0.21 2.45
C LYS A 203 23.25 0.67 3.85
N ALA A 204 22.65 1.76 4.35
CA ALA A 204 22.88 2.32 5.65
C ALA A 204 21.67 3.14 6.11
N TRP A 205 21.63 3.50 7.39
CA TRP A 205 20.60 4.44 7.90
C TRP A 205 21.26 5.45 8.83
N LEU A 206 20.67 6.64 8.84
CA LEU A 206 20.99 7.69 9.80
C LEU A 206 19.82 7.78 10.79
N GLU A 207 20.11 7.69 12.06
CA GLU A 207 19.16 7.93 13.13
C GLU A 207 19.39 9.32 13.67
N VAL A 208 18.40 10.21 13.47
CA VAL A 208 18.45 11.59 13.98
C VAL A 208 17.58 11.65 15.22
N VAL A 209 18.19 11.93 16.35
CA VAL A 209 17.51 12.11 17.64
C VAL A 209 17.27 13.60 17.84
N TRP A 210 16.01 14.03 17.75
CA TRP A 210 15.60 15.44 17.93
C TRP A 210 15.34 15.77 19.41
N ALA A 211 14.79 14.78 20.12
CA ALA A 211 14.48 14.85 21.54
C ALA A 211 14.49 13.43 22.13
N PRO A 212 14.50 13.25 23.46
CA PRO A 212 14.55 11.93 24.09
C PRO A 212 13.52 10.90 23.59
N ASN A 213 12.39 11.39 23.07
CA ASN A 213 11.31 10.54 22.54
C ASN A 213 11.01 10.77 21.05
N GLU A 214 11.84 11.58 20.38
CA GLU A 214 11.63 11.93 18.97
C GLU A 214 12.86 11.55 18.15
N THR A 215 12.77 10.41 17.49
CA THR A 215 13.84 9.86 16.66
C THR A 215 13.32 9.66 15.24
N THR A 216 14.06 10.12 14.26
CA THR A 216 13.72 9.93 12.85
C THR A 216 14.79 9.07 12.18
N THR A 217 14.38 7.99 11.51
CA THR A 217 15.29 7.12 10.78
C THR A 217 15.22 7.44 9.28
N VAL A 218 16.36 7.77 8.71
CA VAL A 218 16.51 8.03 7.26
C VAL A 218 17.34 6.95 6.62
N ALA A 219 16.83 6.31 5.58
CA ALA A 219 17.60 5.38 4.79
C ALA A 219 18.63 6.15 3.94
N LEU A 220 19.89 5.81 4.06
CA LEU A 220 20.95 6.31 3.21
C LEU A 220 21.12 5.39 2.00
N GLY A 221 21.16 5.99 0.82
CA GLY A 221 21.33 5.29 -0.47
C GLY A 221 22.42 5.93 -1.31
N GLU A 222 22.30 5.82 -2.62
CA GLU A 222 23.27 6.41 -3.56
C GLU A 222 23.07 7.92 -3.74
N GLN A 223 21.86 8.41 -3.45
CA GLN A 223 21.56 9.84 -3.54
C GLN A 223 21.88 10.54 -2.23
N PRO A 224 22.48 11.74 -2.27
CA PRO A 224 22.75 12.52 -1.09
C PRO A 224 21.45 12.92 -0.39
N VAL A 225 21.41 12.76 0.91
CA VAL A 225 20.30 13.21 1.76
C VAL A 225 20.65 14.61 2.27
N ARG A 226 19.79 15.59 1.94
CA ARG A 226 19.93 16.96 2.46
C ARG A 226 19.23 17.03 3.82
N ILE A 227 19.97 17.54 4.82
CA ILE A 227 19.47 17.73 6.18
C ILE A 227 19.46 19.24 6.45
N GLY A 228 18.32 19.78 6.85
CA GLY A 228 18.17 21.20 7.14
C GLY A 228 16.73 21.65 7.30
N GLY A 229 16.52 22.92 7.64
CA GLY A 229 15.20 23.51 7.92
C GLY A 229 14.47 24.09 6.68
N GLY A 230 14.94 23.88 5.45
CA GLY A 230 14.29 24.35 4.24
C GLY A 230 13.25 23.36 3.69
N ASP A 231 12.35 23.84 2.84
CA ASP A 231 11.29 23.03 2.25
C ASP A 231 11.81 21.89 1.35
N ASP A 232 13.04 22.02 0.82
CA ASP A 232 13.71 21.00 0.00
C ASP A 232 14.51 19.99 0.81
N HIS A 233 14.48 20.08 2.13
CA HIS A 233 15.24 19.22 3.01
C HIS A 233 14.38 18.06 3.53
N VAL A 234 15.04 16.95 3.83
CA VAL A 234 14.35 15.74 4.34
C VAL A 234 13.91 15.92 5.80
N PHE A 235 14.50 16.89 6.49
CA PHE A 235 14.25 17.24 7.90
C PHE A 235 14.13 18.73 8.06
#